data_01714d1ff9ac507385cef0291596a27a
#
_entry.id   01714d1ff9ac507385cef0291596a27a
#
_cell.length_a   1.000
_cell.length_b   1.000
_cell.length_c   1.000
_cell.angle_alpha   90.00
_cell.angle_beta   90.00
_cell.angle_gamma   90.00
#
_symmetry.space_group_name_H-M   'P 1'
#
loop_
_entity.id
_entity.type
_entity.pdbx_description
1 polymer ?
#
loop_
_entity_poly.entity_id
_entity_poly.type
_entity_poly.pdbx_seq_one_letter_code
_entity_poly.pdbx_strand_id
1 'polypeptide(L)'
;MTYFTIMLIQPKKDKLPKGLSKDPTVISLVLNYLEKADKNLELVSIISELSKNKEVQKALKLPENYSNDEWIVITSYYAMYSSALALLAKIGYKSDTHTATIFALDKFFLKKELIEPVYLAMFRHAKNQISEHDVDNLSRGKENREKAQYKVTEATTHAIAEASMKNAYEFVNKIRSIIDSLKIEK
;
A
#
# COMPACT_ATOMS: atom_id res chain seq x y z
N MET A 1 9.76 -5.07 -27.24
CA MET A 1 8.72 -4.56 -26.30
C MET A 1 7.41 -5.25 -26.66
N THR A 2 7.04 -6.29 -25.91
CA THR A 2 5.83 -7.06 -26.17
C THR A 2 4.68 -6.37 -25.45
N TYR A 3 3.77 -5.76 -26.22
CA TYR A 3 2.56 -5.15 -25.67
C TYR A 3 1.53 -6.24 -25.38
N PHE A 4 1.11 -6.37 -24.12
CA PHE A 4 -0.01 -7.24 -23.77
C PHE A 4 -1.33 -6.50 -23.99
N THR A 5 -2.13 -6.97 -24.93
CA THR A 5 -3.50 -6.52 -25.11
C THR A 5 -4.36 -7.26 -24.09
N ILE A 6 -4.87 -6.55 -23.09
CA ILE A 6 -5.89 -7.12 -22.22
C ILE A 6 -7.23 -6.97 -22.92
N MET A 7 -7.68 -8.04 -23.58
CA MET A 7 -9.11 -8.21 -23.81
C MET A 7 -9.84 -8.05 -22.49
N LEU A 8 -10.83 -7.16 -22.42
CA LEU A 8 -11.75 -7.06 -21.29
C LEU A 8 -12.49 -8.40 -21.19
N ILE A 9 -11.85 -9.36 -20.51
CA ILE A 9 -12.42 -10.69 -20.31
C ILE A 9 -13.64 -10.51 -19.44
N GLN A 10 -14.81 -10.77 -20.00
CA GLN A 10 -16.01 -10.93 -19.23
C GLN A 10 -15.78 -12.10 -18.26
N PRO A 11 -15.73 -11.88 -16.93
CA PRO A 11 -15.58 -12.98 -16.01
C PRO A 11 -16.83 -13.85 -16.12
N LYS A 12 -16.66 -15.17 -16.23
CA LYS A 12 -17.71 -16.10 -15.82
C LYS A 12 -18.29 -15.58 -14.51
N LYS A 13 -19.59 -15.70 -14.28
CA LYS A 13 -20.40 -15.17 -13.15
C LYS A 13 -19.87 -15.48 -11.73
N ASP A 14 -18.57 -15.38 -11.50
CA ASP A 14 -17.99 -15.46 -10.17
C ASP A 14 -18.39 -14.20 -9.40
N LYS A 15 -19.12 -14.39 -8.34
CA LYS A 15 -19.54 -13.31 -7.45
C LYS A 15 -18.30 -12.57 -6.93
N LEU A 16 -18.17 -11.29 -7.23
CA LEU A 16 -17.09 -10.47 -6.69
C LEU A 16 -17.22 -10.37 -5.15
N PRO A 17 -16.10 -10.35 -4.41
CA PRO A 17 -16.17 -10.19 -2.97
C PRO A 17 -16.75 -8.83 -2.60
N LYS A 18 -17.28 -8.73 -1.38
CA LYS A 18 -17.77 -7.45 -0.83
C LYS A 18 -16.63 -6.41 -0.87
N GLY A 19 -16.94 -5.22 -1.35
CA GLY A 19 -15.97 -4.13 -1.49
C GLY A 19 -15.17 -4.14 -2.80
N LEU A 20 -15.50 -5.04 -3.75
CA LEU A 20 -14.97 -5.00 -5.12
C LEU A 20 -16.13 -4.88 -6.10
N SER A 21 -16.09 -3.88 -6.96
CA SER A 21 -17.12 -3.64 -7.98
C SER A 21 -16.51 -3.22 -9.32
N LYS A 22 -17.19 -3.56 -10.42
CA LYS A 22 -16.86 -3.01 -11.74
C LYS A 22 -17.45 -1.60 -11.83
N ASP A 23 -16.58 -0.62 -12.01
CA ASP A 23 -16.94 0.79 -12.11
C ASP A 23 -15.96 1.49 -13.07
N PRO A 24 -16.31 1.61 -14.36
CA PRO A 24 -15.43 2.25 -15.34
C PRO A 24 -15.15 3.73 -15.05
N THR A 25 -15.95 4.41 -14.23
CA THR A 25 -15.74 5.84 -13.93
C THR A 25 -14.46 6.08 -13.15
N VAL A 26 -14.00 5.08 -12.39
CA VAL A 26 -12.75 5.18 -11.60
C VAL A 26 -11.48 5.22 -12.47
N ILE A 27 -11.58 4.95 -13.79
CA ILE A 27 -10.43 5.07 -14.71
C ILE A 27 -9.86 6.49 -14.68
N SER A 28 -10.72 7.49 -14.51
CA SER A 28 -10.31 8.90 -14.36
C SER A 28 -9.45 9.16 -13.12
N LEU A 29 -9.48 8.28 -12.12
CA LEU A 29 -8.76 8.41 -10.85
C LEU A 29 -7.37 7.79 -10.84
N VAL A 30 -6.94 7.16 -11.93
CA VAL A 30 -5.64 6.48 -12.01
C VAL A 30 -4.49 7.41 -11.61
N LEU A 31 -4.43 8.60 -12.21
CA LEU A 31 -3.38 9.57 -11.90
C LEU A 31 -3.44 10.07 -10.46
N ASN A 32 -4.64 10.30 -9.92
CA ASN A 32 -4.82 10.71 -8.53
C ASN A 32 -4.31 9.65 -7.54
N TYR A 33 -4.57 8.37 -7.82
CA TYR A 33 -4.05 7.28 -6.99
C TYR A 33 -2.53 7.14 -7.09
N LEU A 34 -1.95 7.32 -8.28
CA LEU A 34 -0.50 7.33 -8.46
C LEU A 34 0.15 8.51 -7.75
N GLU A 35 -0.40 9.70 -7.86
CA GLU A 35 0.07 10.88 -7.13
C GLU A 35 0.02 10.67 -5.62
N LYS A 36 -1.06 10.03 -5.12
CA LYS A 36 -1.16 9.68 -3.71
C LYS A 36 -0.09 8.66 -3.29
N ALA A 37 0.23 7.70 -4.14
CA ALA A 37 1.32 6.76 -3.88
C ALA A 37 2.67 7.49 -3.79
N ASP A 38 2.95 8.43 -4.71
CA ASP A 38 4.17 9.23 -4.70
C ASP A 38 4.30 10.09 -3.45
N LYS A 39 3.24 10.80 -3.08
CA LYS A 39 3.23 11.61 -1.85
C LYS A 39 3.52 10.78 -0.60
N ASN A 40 3.03 9.53 -0.55
CA ASN A 40 3.39 8.63 0.55
C ASN A 40 4.86 8.19 0.47
N LEU A 41 5.43 7.91 -0.72
CA LEU A 41 6.85 7.60 -0.86
C LEU A 41 7.74 8.78 -0.48
N GLU A 42 7.38 10.00 -0.88
CA GLU A 42 8.09 11.22 -0.47
C GLU A 42 8.06 11.39 1.06
N LEU A 43 6.90 11.19 1.69
CA LEU A 43 6.76 11.26 3.13
C LEU A 43 7.62 10.19 3.84
N VAL A 44 7.62 8.96 3.34
CA VAL A 44 8.49 7.89 3.86
C VAL A 44 9.96 8.30 3.83
N SER A 45 10.41 8.89 2.71
CA SER A 45 11.79 9.37 2.57
C SER A 45 12.12 10.44 3.60
N ILE A 46 11.24 11.43 3.77
CA ILE A 46 11.42 12.52 4.75
C ILE A 46 11.47 11.98 6.17
N ILE A 47 10.55 11.08 6.54
CA ILE A 47 10.50 10.48 7.89
C ILE A 47 11.74 9.64 8.14
N SER A 48 12.20 8.86 7.16
CA SER A 48 13.41 8.04 7.26
C SER A 48 14.65 8.90 7.45
N GLU A 49 14.78 10.00 6.69
CA GLU A 49 15.88 10.95 6.83
C GLU A 49 15.87 11.61 8.21
N LEU A 50 14.70 12.04 8.69
CA LEU A 50 14.55 12.62 10.02
C LEU A 50 15.02 11.64 11.12
N SER A 51 14.74 10.35 10.98
CA SER A 51 15.16 9.31 11.94
C SER A 51 16.69 9.10 11.96
N LYS A 52 17.39 9.43 10.86
CA LYS A 52 18.85 9.25 10.71
C LYS A 52 19.65 10.51 11.03
N ASN A 53 19.06 11.68 10.85
CA ASN A 53 19.77 12.97 10.95
C ASN A 53 19.70 13.56 12.37
N LYS A 54 20.74 13.32 13.17
CA LYS A 54 20.84 13.81 14.56
C LYS A 54 20.86 15.33 14.69
N GLU A 55 21.38 16.06 13.71
CA GLU A 55 21.40 17.53 13.74
C GLU A 55 19.99 18.07 13.56
N VAL A 56 19.22 17.53 12.62
CA VAL A 56 17.80 17.88 12.42
C VAL A 56 16.98 17.53 13.65
N GLN A 57 17.19 16.34 14.25
CA GLN A 57 16.51 15.94 15.48
C GLN A 57 16.77 16.95 16.62
N LYS A 58 18.03 17.37 16.78
CA LYS A 58 18.42 18.36 17.78
C LYS A 58 17.80 19.74 17.52
N ALA A 59 17.81 20.18 16.26
CA ALA A 59 17.19 21.47 15.87
C ALA A 59 15.67 21.47 16.14
N LEU A 60 15.00 20.34 15.94
CA LEU A 60 13.58 20.16 16.25
C LEU A 60 13.29 19.81 17.72
N LYS A 61 14.32 19.77 18.58
CA LYS A 61 14.21 19.42 20.00
C LYS A 61 13.51 18.09 20.27
N LEU A 62 13.78 17.09 19.41
CA LEU A 62 13.23 15.75 19.58
C LEU A 62 13.97 14.99 20.68
N PRO A 63 13.32 14.01 21.34
CA PRO A 63 13.98 13.15 22.33
C PRO A 63 15.19 12.41 21.75
N GLU A 64 16.18 12.06 22.58
CA GLU A 64 17.38 11.33 22.14
C GLU A 64 17.08 9.97 21.50
N ASN A 65 16.03 9.30 21.98
CA ASN A 65 15.56 8.01 21.51
C ASN A 65 14.41 8.12 20.49
N TYR A 66 14.30 9.27 19.81
CA TYR A 66 13.26 9.49 18.82
C TYR A 66 13.37 8.49 17.66
N SER A 67 12.28 7.80 17.37
CA SER A 67 12.11 6.90 16.24
C SER A 67 10.77 7.16 15.55
N ASN A 68 10.75 6.98 14.24
CA ASN A 68 9.56 7.04 13.37
C ASN A 68 9.31 5.71 12.65
N ASP A 69 9.93 4.64 13.09
CA ASP A 69 9.92 3.35 12.38
C ASP A 69 8.51 2.86 12.09
N GLU A 70 7.60 3.05 13.04
CA GLU A 70 6.18 2.75 12.88
C GLU A 70 5.53 3.54 11.72
N TRP A 71 5.77 4.84 11.67
CA TRP A 71 5.22 5.69 10.61
C TRP A 71 5.84 5.38 9.24
N ILE A 72 7.09 4.93 9.19
CA ILE A 72 7.73 4.44 7.97
C ILE A 72 6.95 3.22 7.45
N VAL A 73 6.62 2.24 8.32
CA VAL A 73 5.83 1.05 7.93
C VAL A 73 4.44 1.44 7.44
N ILE A 74 3.72 2.26 8.20
CA ILE A 74 2.35 2.69 7.87
C ILE A 74 2.32 3.41 6.53
N THR A 75 3.20 4.40 6.34
CA THR A 75 3.21 5.23 5.14
C THR A 75 3.67 4.44 3.91
N SER A 76 4.64 3.52 4.07
CA SER A 76 5.06 2.57 3.04
C SER A 76 3.89 1.72 2.54
N TYR A 77 3.09 1.19 3.47
CA TYR A 77 1.90 0.44 3.11
C TYR A 77 0.89 1.28 2.31
N TYR A 78 0.61 2.51 2.73
CA TYR A 78 -0.34 3.36 2.01
C TYR A 78 0.15 3.77 0.62
N ALA A 79 1.48 3.85 0.39
CA ALA A 79 2.04 3.99 -0.95
C ALA A 79 1.70 2.76 -1.82
N MET A 80 1.94 1.56 -1.31
CA MET A 80 1.60 0.31 -2.00
C MET A 80 0.10 0.19 -2.25
N TYR A 81 -0.74 0.50 -1.25
CA TYR A 81 -2.20 0.42 -1.37
C TYR A 81 -2.74 1.39 -2.42
N SER A 82 -2.26 2.64 -2.42
CA SER A 82 -2.67 3.65 -3.40
C SER A 82 -2.29 3.23 -4.82
N SER A 83 -1.09 2.71 -5.05
CA SER A 83 -0.67 2.21 -6.36
C SER A 83 -1.50 1.00 -6.81
N ALA A 84 -1.85 0.08 -5.89
CA ALA A 84 -2.74 -1.04 -6.17
C ALA A 84 -4.13 -0.58 -6.61
N LEU A 85 -4.69 0.47 -5.96
CA LEU A 85 -5.95 1.08 -6.38
C LEU A 85 -5.85 1.71 -7.78
N ALA A 86 -4.72 2.35 -8.11
CA ALA A 86 -4.47 2.87 -9.45
C ALA A 86 -4.52 1.77 -10.51
N LEU A 87 -3.89 0.62 -10.22
CA LEU A 87 -3.88 -0.53 -11.13
C LEU A 87 -5.28 -1.12 -11.34
N LEU A 88 -6.09 -1.24 -10.28
CA LEU A 88 -7.48 -1.69 -10.38
C LEU A 88 -8.34 -0.67 -11.12
N ALA A 89 -8.18 0.61 -10.83
CA ALA A 89 -8.88 1.69 -11.54
C ALA A 89 -8.56 1.67 -13.03
N LYS A 90 -7.30 1.39 -13.44
CA LYS A 90 -6.89 1.28 -14.84
C LYS A 90 -7.73 0.26 -15.63
N ILE A 91 -8.18 -0.82 -14.98
CA ILE A 91 -9.02 -1.85 -15.58
C ILE A 91 -10.52 -1.68 -15.25
N GLY A 92 -10.92 -0.52 -14.70
CA GLY A 92 -12.33 -0.18 -14.42
C GLY A 92 -12.91 -0.91 -13.21
N TYR A 93 -12.10 -1.21 -12.19
CA TYR A 93 -12.55 -1.79 -10.93
C TYR A 93 -12.30 -0.86 -9.76
N LYS A 94 -13.35 -0.68 -8.93
CA LYS A 94 -13.30 0.01 -7.65
C LYS A 94 -13.11 -1.01 -6.54
N SER A 95 -12.21 -0.72 -5.60
CA SER A 95 -12.01 -1.52 -4.40
C SER A 95 -12.09 -0.64 -3.15
N ASP A 96 -12.96 -1.02 -2.21
CA ASP A 96 -13.24 -0.25 -0.99
C ASP A 96 -12.58 -0.88 0.26
N THR A 97 -11.97 -2.07 0.12
CA THR A 97 -11.34 -2.76 1.25
C THR A 97 -9.99 -3.37 0.85
N HIS A 98 -9.07 -3.46 1.81
CA HIS A 98 -7.76 -4.08 1.60
C HIS A 98 -7.86 -5.54 1.13
N THR A 99 -8.79 -6.30 1.72
CA THR A 99 -9.03 -7.71 1.34
C THR A 99 -9.54 -7.83 -0.10
N ALA A 100 -10.45 -6.94 -0.52
CA ALA A 100 -10.93 -6.91 -1.90
C ALA A 100 -9.83 -6.53 -2.89
N THR A 101 -8.94 -5.59 -2.51
CA THR A 101 -7.77 -5.20 -3.32
C THR A 101 -6.82 -6.38 -3.51
N ILE A 102 -6.47 -7.10 -2.43
CA ILE A 102 -5.61 -8.30 -2.50
C ILE A 102 -6.22 -9.37 -3.39
N PHE A 103 -7.52 -9.64 -3.23
CA PHE A 103 -8.24 -10.60 -4.07
C PHE A 103 -8.19 -10.19 -5.56
N ALA A 104 -8.40 -8.91 -5.83
CA ALA A 104 -8.41 -8.41 -7.21
C ALA A 104 -7.02 -8.47 -7.86
N LEU A 105 -5.95 -8.15 -7.13
CA LEU A 105 -4.57 -8.32 -7.60
C LEU A 105 -4.28 -9.79 -7.92
N ASP A 106 -4.68 -10.72 -7.06
CA ASP A 106 -4.52 -12.15 -7.30
C ASP A 106 -5.29 -12.59 -8.56
N LYS A 107 -6.57 -12.25 -8.62
CA LYS A 107 -7.47 -12.70 -9.70
C LYS A 107 -7.11 -12.10 -11.06
N PHE A 108 -6.84 -10.80 -11.12
CA PHE A 108 -6.73 -10.09 -12.39
C PHE A 108 -5.30 -9.95 -12.89
N PHE A 109 -4.31 -10.07 -12.01
CA PHE A 109 -2.92 -9.84 -12.38
C PHE A 109 -2.01 -11.03 -12.09
N LEU A 110 -2.03 -11.62 -10.87
CA LEU A 110 -1.17 -12.75 -10.55
C LEU A 110 -1.53 -13.99 -11.38
N LYS A 111 -2.82 -14.39 -11.42
CA LYS A 111 -3.28 -15.53 -12.21
C LYS A 111 -3.12 -15.37 -13.72
N LYS A 112 -2.81 -14.16 -14.19
CA LYS A 112 -2.51 -13.85 -15.60
C LYS A 112 -1.02 -13.58 -15.82
N GLU A 113 -0.19 -13.85 -14.82
CA GLU A 113 1.26 -13.67 -14.89
C GLU A 113 1.71 -12.23 -15.24
N LEU A 114 0.86 -11.24 -14.92
CA LEU A 114 1.16 -9.82 -15.12
C LEU A 114 1.91 -9.21 -13.94
N ILE A 115 1.82 -9.84 -12.76
CA ILE A 115 2.56 -9.52 -11.55
C ILE A 115 3.13 -10.80 -10.95
N GLU A 116 4.35 -10.76 -10.47
CA GLU A 116 5.00 -11.90 -9.85
C GLU A 116 4.47 -12.13 -8.43
N PRO A 117 4.47 -13.40 -7.94
CA PRO A 117 3.95 -13.73 -6.60
C PRO A 117 4.58 -12.94 -5.45
N VAL A 118 5.86 -12.56 -5.59
CA VAL A 118 6.60 -11.81 -4.58
C VAL A 118 5.95 -10.45 -4.27
N TYR A 119 5.45 -9.74 -5.27
CA TYR A 119 4.80 -8.45 -5.06
C TYR A 119 3.48 -8.57 -4.31
N LEU A 120 2.69 -9.62 -4.58
CA LEU A 120 1.48 -9.87 -3.82
C LEU A 120 1.80 -10.30 -2.38
N ALA A 121 2.88 -11.06 -2.18
CA ALA A 121 3.38 -11.41 -0.85
C ALA A 121 3.84 -10.17 -0.07
N MET A 122 4.60 -9.26 -0.68
CA MET A 122 4.99 -7.97 -0.09
C MET A 122 3.76 -7.17 0.38
N PHE A 123 2.75 -7.07 -0.47
CA PHE A 123 1.54 -6.31 -0.15
C PHE A 123 0.72 -6.97 0.99
N ARG A 124 0.60 -8.30 0.99
CA ARG A 124 -0.07 -9.05 2.07
C ARG A 124 0.69 -8.88 3.40
N HIS A 125 2.01 -8.99 3.37
CA HIS A 125 2.84 -8.81 4.55
C HIS A 125 2.69 -7.41 5.14
N ALA A 126 2.83 -6.37 4.33
CA ALA A 126 2.66 -4.98 4.74
C ALA A 126 1.25 -4.71 5.32
N LYS A 127 0.20 -5.28 4.69
CA LYS A 127 -1.17 -5.21 5.21
C LYS A 127 -1.29 -5.85 6.60
N ASN A 128 -0.65 -6.99 6.82
CA ASN A 128 -0.72 -7.68 8.10
C ASN A 128 -0.01 -6.89 9.21
N GLN A 129 1.14 -6.28 8.93
CA GLN A 129 1.85 -5.43 9.88
C GLN A 129 0.97 -4.27 10.38
N ILE A 130 0.20 -3.64 9.47
CA ILE A 130 -0.71 -2.55 9.85
C ILE A 130 -1.95 -3.07 10.57
N SER A 131 -2.53 -4.20 10.15
CA SER A 131 -3.77 -4.70 10.75
C SER A 131 -3.61 -5.13 12.20
N GLU A 132 -2.44 -5.58 12.62
CA GLU A 132 -2.14 -5.86 14.02
C GLU A 132 -2.06 -4.56 14.82
N HIS A 133 -1.59 -3.48 14.22
CA HIS A 133 -1.45 -2.17 14.84
C HIS A 133 -2.77 -1.37 14.83
N ASP A 134 -3.47 -1.31 13.68
CA ASP A 134 -4.70 -0.51 13.52
C ASP A 134 -5.88 -1.09 14.28
N VAL A 135 -6.00 -2.41 14.38
CA VAL A 135 -7.05 -3.06 15.17
C VAL A 135 -6.90 -2.72 16.65
N ASP A 136 -5.68 -2.63 17.14
CA ASP A 136 -5.41 -2.22 18.51
C ASP A 136 -5.71 -0.72 18.74
N ASN A 137 -5.43 0.15 17.78
CA ASN A 137 -5.67 1.59 17.90
C ASN A 137 -7.14 1.97 17.69
N LEU A 138 -7.85 1.35 16.77
CA LEU A 138 -9.25 1.66 16.47
C LEU A 138 -10.22 1.06 17.51
N SER A 139 -9.94 -0.15 18.00
CA SER A 139 -10.76 -0.78 19.04
C SER A 139 -10.58 -0.09 20.41
N ARG A 140 -9.45 0.55 20.66
CA ARG A 140 -9.13 1.27 21.90
C ARG A 140 -9.54 2.75 21.90
N GLY A 141 -9.86 3.32 20.74
CA GLY A 141 -10.23 4.73 20.61
C GLY A 141 -11.49 5.12 21.37
N LYS A 142 -12.29 4.16 21.84
CA LYS A 142 -13.52 4.39 22.58
C LYS A 142 -13.44 4.09 24.09
N GLU A 143 -12.54 3.23 24.52
CA GLU A 143 -12.52 2.77 25.94
C GLU A 143 -11.17 2.86 26.67
N ASN A 144 -10.05 3.14 26.02
CA ASN A 144 -8.73 2.98 26.64
C ASN A 144 -7.72 4.11 26.35
N ARG A 145 -8.11 5.39 26.49
CA ARG A 145 -7.11 6.47 26.61
C ARG A 145 -6.15 6.26 27.79
N GLU A 146 -6.56 5.52 28.79
CA GLU A 146 -5.76 5.32 30.03
C GLU A 146 -4.95 4.01 30.07
N LYS A 147 -5.22 3.02 29.19
CA LYS A 147 -4.51 1.74 29.18
C LYS A 147 -3.56 1.54 27.99
N ALA A 148 -3.58 2.43 27.00
CA ALA A 148 -2.74 2.34 25.79
C ALA A 148 -1.24 2.56 26.04
N GLN A 149 -0.85 2.93 27.27
CA GLN A 149 0.54 3.20 27.65
C GLN A 149 1.38 1.94 27.98
N TYR A 150 0.81 0.74 28.06
CA TYR A 150 1.52 -0.40 28.67
C TYR A 150 1.48 -1.74 27.93
N LYS A 151 1.06 -1.80 26.68
CA LYS A 151 1.33 -2.99 25.84
C LYS A 151 2.21 -2.60 24.66
N VAL A 152 3.50 -2.61 24.88
CA VAL A 152 4.53 -2.72 23.85
C VAL A 152 4.41 -4.12 23.23
N THR A 153 3.51 -4.29 22.28
CA THR A 153 3.56 -5.42 21.37
C THR A 153 4.70 -5.11 20.39
N GLU A 154 5.60 -6.06 20.22
CA GLU A 154 6.81 -6.05 19.41
C GLU A 154 7.16 -4.71 18.75
N ALA A 155 8.11 -4.00 19.32
CA ALA A 155 8.56 -2.73 18.78
C ALA A 155 8.92 -2.92 17.29
N THR A 156 8.29 -2.14 16.42
CA THR A 156 8.68 -2.07 15.01
C THR A 156 10.18 -1.78 14.98
N THR A 157 10.97 -2.75 14.59
CA THR A 157 12.42 -2.58 14.54
C THR A 157 12.79 -1.71 13.35
N HIS A 158 13.90 -0.98 13.47
CA HIS A 158 14.44 -0.19 12.37
C HIS A 158 14.62 -1.02 11.08
N ALA A 159 15.04 -2.28 11.21
CA ALA A 159 15.17 -3.21 10.08
C ALA A 159 13.82 -3.48 9.37
N ILE A 160 12.72 -3.62 10.12
CA ILE A 160 11.38 -3.78 9.55
C ILE A 160 10.97 -2.51 8.79
N ALA A 161 11.23 -1.34 9.36
CA ALA A 161 10.91 -0.06 8.73
C ALA A 161 11.68 0.13 7.42
N GLU A 162 12.98 -0.12 7.40
CA GLU A 162 13.81 -0.05 6.18
C GLU A 162 13.36 -1.04 5.10
N ALA A 163 13.06 -2.29 5.49
CA ALA A 163 12.53 -3.29 4.57
C ALA A 163 11.17 -2.87 4.00
N SER A 164 10.29 -2.30 4.82
CA SER A 164 8.97 -1.82 4.39
C SER A 164 9.09 -0.68 3.39
N MET A 165 9.99 0.28 3.63
CA MET A 165 10.27 1.37 2.71
C MET A 165 10.80 0.84 1.36
N LYS A 166 11.80 -0.03 1.37
CA LYS A 166 12.35 -0.65 0.16
C LYS A 166 11.26 -1.37 -0.65
N ASN A 167 10.47 -2.22 0.02
CA ASN A 167 9.38 -2.97 -0.61
C ASN A 167 8.32 -2.03 -1.22
N ALA A 168 8.03 -0.89 -0.59
CA ALA A 168 7.08 0.08 -1.12
C ALA A 168 7.57 0.70 -2.43
N TYR A 169 8.83 1.11 -2.51
CA TYR A 169 9.41 1.63 -3.76
C TYR A 169 9.39 0.57 -4.87
N GLU A 170 9.81 -0.65 -4.59
CA GLU A 170 9.82 -1.74 -5.58
C GLU A 170 8.40 -2.05 -6.08
N PHE A 171 7.43 -2.15 -5.17
CA PHE A 171 6.03 -2.44 -5.49
C PHE A 171 5.41 -1.32 -6.34
N VAL A 172 5.54 -0.05 -5.93
CA VAL A 172 4.97 1.08 -6.67
C VAL A 172 5.56 1.18 -8.06
N ASN A 173 6.87 1.00 -8.23
CA ASN A 173 7.54 1.00 -9.53
C ASN A 173 7.03 -0.14 -10.42
N LYS A 174 6.86 -1.35 -9.86
CA LYS A 174 6.31 -2.48 -10.60
C LYS A 174 4.89 -2.20 -11.07
N ILE A 175 4.03 -1.67 -10.19
CA ILE A 175 2.64 -1.32 -10.54
C ILE A 175 2.61 -0.27 -11.66
N ARG A 176 3.46 0.76 -11.63
CA ARG A 176 3.57 1.74 -12.72
C ARG A 176 3.90 1.08 -14.05
N SER A 177 4.94 0.25 -14.06
CA SER A 177 5.35 -0.47 -15.27
C SER A 177 4.20 -1.28 -15.87
N ILE A 178 3.38 -1.91 -15.03
CA ILE A 178 2.19 -2.64 -15.49
C ILE A 178 1.15 -1.67 -16.07
N ILE A 179 0.81 -0.59 -15.35
CA ILE A 179 -0.16 0.42 -15.81
C ILE A 179 0.25 0.99 -17.17
N ASP A 180 1.52 1.27 -17.39
CA ASP A 180 2.05 1.83 -18.65
C ASP A 180 1.98 0.81 -19.79
N SER A 181 2.12 -0.49 -19.48
CA SER A 181 2.01 -1.57 -20.45
C SER A 181 0.56 -1.89 -20.87
N LEU A 182 -0.43 -1.50 -20.02
CA LEU A 182 -1.84 -1.76 -20.27
C LEU A 182 -2.43 -0.78 -21.29
N LYS A 183 -2.72 -1.24 -22.51
CA LYS A 183 -3.54 -0.49 -23.46
C LYS A 183 -5.01 -0.66 -23.11
N ILE A 184 -5.72 0.44 -22.94
CA ILE A 184 -7.19 0.43 -22.87
C ILE A 184 -7.67 0.44 -24.32
N GLU A 185 -8.23 -0.67 -24.78
CA GLU A 185 -9.01 -0.66 -26.01
C GLU A 185 -10.26 0.20 -25.77
N LYS A 186 -10.45 1.22 -26.61
CA LYS A 186 -11.62 2.08 -26.61
C LYS A 186 -12.83 1.36 -27.17
#